data_8e024686258c494fd24e4ac82b27af96
#
_entry.id   8e024686258c494fd24e4ac82b27af96
#
_cell.length_a   1.000
_cell.length_b   1.000
_cell.length_c   1.000
_cell.angle_alpha   90.00
_cell.angle_beta   90.00
_cell.angle_gamma   90.00
#
_symmetry.space_group_name_H-M   'P 1'
#
loop_
_entity.id
_entity.type
_entity.pdbx_description
1 polymer ?
#
loop_
_entity_poly.entity_id
_entity_poly.type
_entity_poly.pdbx_seq_one_letter_code
_entity_poly.pdbx_strand_id
1 'polypeptide(L)'
;MRRKGQLITPAVTENVLEGITRDSIMELAARELGLEIVERPIDRSELYVCDELFLTGTAVGLAPVTRVDHHAVADGAIGVVTRSLRQLYVDATHGRMPAYRKWLLPVYRGAQPAERNEALKKETSLA
;
A
#
# COMPACT_ATOMS: atom_id res chain seq x y z
N MET A 1 9.54 7.04 0.18
CA MET A 1 9.94 7.56 1.53
C MET A 1 9.12 8.77 1.90
N ARG A 2 8.90 8.98 3.19
CA ARG A 2 8.33 10.22 3.74
C ARG A 2 9.45 11.11 4.24
N ARG A 3 9.42 12.39 3.89
CA ARG A 3 10.36 13.40 4.38
C ARG A 3 9.74 14.77 4.31
N LYS A 4 9.88 15.58 5.38
CA LYS A 4 9.37 16.96 5.45
C LYS A 4 7.90 17.11 5.04
N GLY A 5 7.05 16.15 5.43
CA GLY A 5 5.62 16.16 5.13
C GLY A 5 5.23 15.64 3.73
N GLN A 6 6.19 15.38 2.85
CA GLN A 6 5.95 14.87 1.50
C GLN A 6 6.16 13.35 1.43
N LEU A 7 5.45 12.70 0.51
CA LEU A 7 5.73 11.34 0.09
C LEU A 7 6.53 11.36 -1.22
N ILE A 8 7.77 10.90 -1.15
CA ILE A 8 8.73 10.98 -2.26
C ILE A 8 8.96 9.57 -2.80
N THR A 9 8.89 9.42 -4.11
CA THR A 9 9.15 8.17 -4.83
C THR A 9 10.07 8.44 -6.03
N PRO A 10 10.91 7.48 -6.43
CA PRO A 10 11.67 7.62 -7.68
C PRO A 10 10.75 7.79 -8.87
N ALA A 11 11.16 8.60 -9.84
CA ALA A 11 10.47 8.71 -11.12
C ALA A 11 10.66 7.41 -11.94
N VAL A 12 9.75 7.13 -12.86
CA VAL A 12 9.84 5.96 -13.75
C VAL A 12 11.10 5.96 -14.63
N THR A 13 11.69 7.13 -14.86
CA THR A 13 12.95 7.30 -15.57
C THR A 13 14.16 6.72 -14.82
N GLU A 14 14.04 6.42 -13.54
CA GLU A 14 15.08 5.86 -12.66
C GLU A 14 15.10 4.32 -12.66
N ASN A 15 14.71 3.67 -13.76
CA ASN A 15 14.57 2.21 -13.89
C ASN A 15 13.64 1.57 -12.86
N VAL A 16 12.65 2.31 -12.40
CA VAL A 16 11.58 1.82 -11.53
C VAL A 16 10.41 1.38 -12.40
N LEU A 17 9.89 0.18 -12.14
CA LEU A 17 8.66 -0.29 -12.78
C LEU A 17 7.48 0.64 -12.45
N GLU A 18 6.65 0.95 -13.45
CA GLU A 18 5.33 1.56 -13.26
C GLU A 18 4.41 0.53 -12.58
N GLY A 19 4.61 0.34 -11.28
CA GLY A 19 3.90 -0.69 -10.53
C GLY A 19 2.48 -0.24 -10.16
N ILE A 20 1.48 -1.07 -10.44
CA ILE A 20 0.08 -0.83 -10.03
C ILE A 20 -0.01 -0.59 -8.52
N THR A 21 0.75 -1.33 -7.72
CA THR A 21 0.81 -1.13 -6.27
C THR A 21 1.35 0.25 -5.91
N ARG A 22 2.41 0.70 -6.58
CA ARG A 22 2.99 2.03 -6.38
C ARG A 22 1.96 3.13 -6.68
N ASP A 23 1.28 3.05 -7.81
CA ASP A 23 0.27 4.02 -8.23
C ASP A 23 -0.93 4.04 -7.28
N SER A 24 -1.38 2.87 -6.85
CA SER A 24 -2.44 2.75 -5.85
C SER A 24 -2.06 3.41 -4.51
N ILE A 25 -0.82 3.21 -4.05
CA ILE A 25 -0.33 3.84 -2.81
C ILE A 25 -0.23 5.35 -2.95
N MET A 26 0.22 5.86 -4.10
CA MET A 26 0.26 7.30 -4.36
C MET A 26 -1.15 7.91 -4.36
N GLU A 27 -2.13 7.26 -5.01
CA GLU A 27 -3.53 7.71 -5.00
C GLU A 27 -4.12 7.72 -3.59
N LEU A 28 -3.92 6.66 -2.81
CA LEU A 28 -4.38 6.56 -1.41
C LEU A 28 -3.72 7.64 -0.54
N ALA A 29 -2.41 7.85 -0.67
CA ALA A 29 -1.68 8.86 0.10
C ALA A 29 -2.20 10.27 -0.16
N ALA A 30 -2.43 10.61 -1.43
CA ALA A 30 -2.93 11.92 -1.81
C ALA A 30 -4.38 12.13 -1.38
N ARG A 31 -5.26 11.16 -1.63
CA ARG A 31 -6.72 11.31 -1.40
C ARG A 31 -7.13 11.12 0.05
N GLU A 32 -6.59 10.12 0.72
CA GLU A 32 -7.03 9.74 2.07
C GLU A 32 -6.21 10.42 3.17
N LEU A 33 -4.94 10.71 2.91
CA LEU A 33 -4.05 11.31 3.89
C LEU A 33 -3.66 12.77 3.55
N GLY A 34 -4.07 13.28 2.38
CA GLY A 34 -3.76 14.65 1.94
C GLY A 34 -2.26 14.92 1.78
N LEU A 35 -1.47 13.88 1.51
CA LEU A 35 -0.03 14.02 1.34
C LEU A 35 0.32 14.55 -0.05
N GLU A 36 1.28 15.45 -0.10
CA GLU A 36 1.91 15.86 -1.34
C GLU A 36 2.80 14.73 -1.87
N ILE A 37 2.57 14.33 -3.12
CA ILE A 37 3.36 13.29 -3.79
C ILE A 37 4.40 13.95 -4.68
N VAL A 38 5.67 13.59 -4.50
CA VAL A 38 6.78 14.11 -5.29
C VAL A 38 7.50 12.96 -5.98
N GLU A 39 7.49 12.97 -7.31
CA GLU A 39 8.27 12.03 -8.12
C GLU A 39 9.60 12.68 -8.51
N ARG A 40 10.68 12.18 -7.99
CA ARG A 40 12.04 12.65 -8.27
C ARG A 40 13.10 11.60 -7.94
N PRO A 41 14.32 11.75 -8.44
CA PRO A 41 15.46 10.95 -7.96
C PRO A 41 15.61 11.06 -6.44
N ILE A 42 15.99 9.97 -5.81
CA ILE A 42 16.28 9.88 -4.38
C ILE A 42 17.76 9.53 -4.24
N ASP A 43 18.51 10.41 -3.60
CA ASP A 43 19.89 10.12 -3.23
C ASP A 43 19.93 9.10 -2.07
N ARG A 44 20.93 8.21 -2.10
CA ARG A 44 21.10 7.21 -1.04
C ARG A 44 21.23 7.84 0.34
N SER A 45 21.88 8.99 0.44
CA SER A 45 22.02 9.71 1.71
C SER A 45 20.69 10.16 2.31
N GLU A 46 19.67 10.40 1.48
CA GLU A 46 18.33 10.79 1.95
C GLU A 46 17.62 9.65 2.70
N LEU A 47 17.96 8.38 2.40
CA LEU A 47 17.40 7.22 3.09
C LEU A 47 17.79 7.17 4.57
N TYR A 48 18.93 7.76 4.94
CA TYR A 48 19.39 7.81 6.33
C TYR A 48 18.74 8.91 7.18
N VAL A 49 18.12 9.89 6.53
CA VAL A 49 17.54 11.07 7.19
C VAL A 49 16.05 11.25 6.91
N CYS A 50 15.41 10.26 6.28
CA CYS A 50 13.97 10.29 6.05
C CYS A 50 13.19 9.94 7.33
N ASP A 51 11.94 10.40 7.38
CA ASP A 51 11.05 10.18 8.53
C ASP A 51 10.47 8.75 8.51
N GLU A 52 10.13 8.24 7.34
CA GLU A 52 9.60 6.89 7.13
C GLU A 52 10.04 6.35 5.77
N LEU A 53 10.24 5.04 5.69
CA LEU A 53 10.62 4.35 4.46
C LEU A 53 9.81 3.07 4.29
N PHE A 54 9.40 2.79 3.07
CA PHE A 54 8.74 1.54 2.70
C PHE A 54 8.96 1.19 1.23
N LEU A 55 8.81 -0.07 0.91
CA LEU A 55 8.81 -0.62 -0.44
C LEU A 55 7.37 -0.96 -0.85
N THR A 56 7.12 -0.92 -2.15
CA THR A 56 5.84 -1.33 -2.74
C THR A 56 6.06 -2.38 -3.82
N GLY A 57 5.14 -3.32 -3.93
CA GLY A 57 5.19 -4.34 -4.97
C GLY A 57 4.04 -5.33 -4.85
N THR A 58 3.74 -6.06 -5.92
CA THR A 58 2.60 -6.98 -5.96
C THR A 58 2.68 -8.08 -4.89
N ALA A 59 3.87 -8.63 -4.66
CA ALA A 59 4.05 -9.71 -3.70
C ALA A 59 4.02 -9.23 -2.23
N VAL A 60 4.52 -8.02 -1.97
CA VAL A 60 4.70 -7.51 -0.60
C VAL A 60 3.65 -6.48 -0.20
N GLY A 61 2.86 -5.99 -1.16
CA GLY A 61 1.96 -4.87 -0.95
C GLY A 61 2.74 -3.62 -0.56
N LEU A 62 2.65 -3.21 0.70
CA LEU A 62 3.47 -2.17 1.31
C LEU A 62 4.30 -2.77 2.44
N ALA A 63 5.63 -2.82 2.24
CA ALA A 63 6.58 -3.35 3.20
C ALA A 63 7.37 -2.23 3.89
N PRO A 64 7.19 -2.01 5.20
CA PRO A 64 7.95 -0.98 5.92
C PRO A 64 9.44 -1.35 5.99
N VAL A 65 10.29 -0.32 5.91
CA VAL A 65 11.74 -0.44 6.09
C VAL A 65 12.13 0.39 7.30
N THR A 66 12.65 -0.26 8.32
CA THR A 66 13.04 0.37 9.59
C THR A 66 14.54 0.55 9.76
N ARG A 67 15.33 -0.05 8.85
CA ARG A 67 16.80 0.06 8.85
C ARG A 67 17.34 0.05 7.43
N VAL A 68 18.39 0.83 7.19
CA VAL A 68 19.16 0.87 5.95
C VAL A 68 20.64 0.84 6.32
N ASP A 69 21.41 -0.11 5.77
CA ASP A 69 22.85 -0.26 6.05
C ASP A 69 23.19 -0.19 7.55
N HIS A 70 22.46 -0.90 8.39
CA HIS A 70 22.58 -0.91 9.86
C HIS A 70 22.14 0.39 10.57
N HIS A 71 21.79 1.47 9.86
CA HIS A 71 21.23 2.68 10.45
C HIS A 71 19.71 2.56 10.59
N ALA A 72 19.19 2.98 11.73
CA ALA A 72 17.75 3.05 11.92
C ALA A 72 17.15 4.18 11.05
N VAL A 73 16.00 3.91 10.45
CA VAL A 73 15.17 4.95 9.84
C VAL A 73 14.39 5.63 10.96
N ALA A 74 14.61 6.93 11.13
CA ALA A 74 14.07 7.70 12.26
C ALA A 74 14.37 7.01 13.62
N ASP A 75 13.34 6.58 14.35
CA ASP A 75 13.45 5.87 15.62
C ASP A 75 13.56 4.32 15.48
N GLY A 76 13.60 3.83 14.26
CA GLY A 76 13.64 2.38 13.98
C GLY A 76 12.30 1.66 14.07
N ALA A 77 11.20 2.38 14.32
CA ALA A 77 9.85 1.84 14.34
C ALA A 77 9.12 2.08 13.01
N ILE A 78 8.02 1.37 12.80
CA ILE A 78 7.14 1.61 11.64
C ILE A 78 6.39 2.93 11.87
N GLY A 79 6.57 3.88 10.96
CA GLY A 79 5.94 5.19 11.06
C GLY A 79 4.42 5.16 10.91
N VAL A 80 3.78 6.22 11.36
CA VAL A 80 2.31 6.35 11.39
C VAL A 80 1.73 6.37 9.98
N VAL A 81 2.36 7.11 9.05
CA VAL A 81 1.89 7.21 7.66
C VAL A 81 2.03 5.87 6.95
N THR A 82 3.15 5.18 7.12
CA THR A 82 3.38 3.83 6.55
C THR A 82 2.33 2.85 7.04
N ARG A 83 2.00 2.87 8.33
CA ARG A 83 0.97 2.01 8.93
C ARG A 83 -0.41 2.31 8.38
N SER A 84 -0.77 3.59 8.28
CA SER A 84 -2.05 4.03 7.73
C SER A 84 -2.20 3.65 6.25
N LEU A 85 -1.18 3.90 5.43
CA LEU A 85 -1.19 3.53 4.02
C LEU A 85 -1.30 2.01 3.81
N ARG A 86 -0.62 1.23 4.64
CA ARG A 86 -0.73 -0.24 4.60
C ARG A 86 -2.17 -0.69 4.89
N GLN A 87 -2.81 -0.12 5.89
CA GLN A 87 -4.20 -0.46 6.23
C GLN A 87 -5.16 -0.04 5.12
N LEU A 88 -5.04 1.18 4.60
CA LEU A 88 -5.84 1.68 3.48
C LEU A 88 -5.69 0.80 2.24
N TYR A 89 -4.47 0.39 1.91
CA TYR A 89 -4.22 -0.50 0.77
C TYR A 89 -4.89 -1.87 0.96
N VAL A 90 -4.78 -2.46 2.14
CA VAL A 90 -5.46 -3.72 2.48
C VAL A 90 -6.98 -3.56 2.36
N ASP A 91 -7.55 -2.49 2.89
CA ASP A 91 -8.99 -2.25 2.84
C ASP A 91 -9.49 -2.02 1.41
N ALA A 92 -8.74 -1.26 0.60
CA ALA A 92 -9.06 -1.04 -0.80
C ALA A 92 -9.03 -2.36 -1.61
N THR A 93 -7.96 -3.16 -1.45
CA THR A 93 -7.80 -4.44 -2.18
C THR A 93 -8.79 -5.52 -1.75
N HIS A 94 -9.36 -5.43 -0.55
CA HIS A 94 -10.41 -6.32 -0.06
C HIS A 94 -11.84 -5.79 -0.30
N GLY A 95 -11.99 -4.70 -1.04
CA GLY A 95 -13.30 -4.15 -1.40
C GLY A 95 -14.04 -3.44 -0.27
N ARG A 96 -13.36 -3.14 0.84
CA ARG A 96 -13.93 -2.45 1.99
C ARG A 96 -14.11 -0.94 1.78
N MET A 97 -13.44 -0.40 0.74
CA MET A 97 -13.51 1.01 0.39
C MET A 97 -14.29 1.20 -0.93
N PRO A 98 -15.55 1.69 -0.89
CA PRO A 98 -16.40 1.81 -2.07
C PRO A 98 -15.78 2.66 -3.19
N ALA A 99 -15.04 3.73 -2.85
CA ALA A 99 -14.39 4.62 -3.80
C ALA A 99 -13.34 3.92 -4.69
N TYR A 100 -12.77 2.80 -4.23
CA TYR A 100 -11.72 2.04 -4.91
C TYR A 100 -12.20 0.71 -5.49
N ARG A 101 -13.49 0.41 -5.47
CA ARG A 101 -14.06 -0.81 -6.07
C ARG A 101 -13.75 -0.96 -7.55
N LYS A 102 -13.53 0.15 -8.26
CA LYS A 102 -13.09 0.17 -9.66
C LYS A 102 -11.74 -0.53 -9.91
N TRP A 103 -10.91 -0.69 -8.87
CA TRP A 103 -9.64 -1.39 -8.94
C TRP A 103 -9.80 -2.92 -8.90
N LEU A 104 -10.98 -3.40 -8.53
CA LEU A 104 -11.23 -4.82 -8.30
C LEU A 104 -11.99 -5.43 -9.46
N LEU A 105 -11.52 -6.58 -9.93
CA LEU A 105 -12.23 -7.43 -10.88
C LEU A 105 -12.84 -8.61 -10.11
N PRO A 106 -14.18 -8.71 -9.97
CA PRO A 106 -14.81 -9.86 -9.32
C PRO A 106 -14.53 -11.13 -10.11
N VAL A 107 -13.95 -12.14 -9.48
CA VAL A 107 -13.66 -13.44 -10.11
C VAL A 107 -14.94 -14.25 -10.26
N TYR A 108 -15.88 -14.10 -9.33
CA TYR A 108 -17.17 -14.80 -9.37
C TYR A 108 -18.29 -13.80 -9.65
N ARG A 109 -18.98 -13.95 -10.79
CA ARG A 109 -20.18 -13.19 -11.11
C ARG A 109 -21.36 -13.88 -10.44
N GLY A 110 -22.00 -13.26 -9.45
CA GLY A 110 -23.33 -13.63 -9.00
C GLY A 110 -23.53 -14.08 -7.54
N ALA A 111 -22.50 -14.26 -6.72
CA ALA A 111 -22.71 -14.53 -5.30
C ALA A 111 -22.20 -13.39 -4.44
N GLN A 112 -23.07 -12.76 -3.68
CA GLN A 112 -22.65 -11.88 -2.59
C GLN A 112 -21.94 -12.71 -1.52
N PRO A 113 -20.92 -12.16 -0.79
CA PRO A 113 -20.18 -12.92 0.24
C PRO A 113 -21.04 -13.60 1.29
N ALA A 114 -22.21 -13.04 1.59
CA ALA A 114 -23.18 -13.61 2.53
C ALA A 114 -23.82 -14.90 2.00
N GLU A 115 -24.22 -14.93 0.73
CA GLU A 115 -24.87 -16.09 0.11
C GLU A 115 -23.91 -17.29 -0.05
N ARG A 116 -22.62 -17.00 -0.29
CA ARG A 116 -21.59 -18.03 -0.39
C ARG A 116 -21.32 -18.72 0.95
N ASN A 117 -21.34 -17.98 2.05
CA ASN A 117 -21.16 -18.55 3.39
C ASN A 117 -22.36 -19.43 3.81
N GLU A 118 -23.58 -19.10 3.36
CA GLU A 118 -24.74 -19.96 3.59
C GLU A 118 -24.74 -21.22 2.73
N ALA A 119 -24.31 -21.13 1.48
CA ALA A 119 -24.16 -22.27 0.59
C ALA A 119 -23.13 -23.27 1.12
N LEU A 120 -21.95 -22.79 1.54
CA LEU A 120 -20.90 -23.62 2.14
C LEU A 120 -21.35 -24.28 3.45
N LYS A 121 -22.12 -23.59 4.30
CA LYS A 121 -22.67 -24.16 5.53
C LYS A 121 -23.71 -25.25 5.24
N LYS A 122 -24.50 -25.11 4.19
CA LYS A 122 -25.48 -26.13 3.78
C LYS A 122 -24.82 -27.38 3.22
N GLU A 123 -23.74 -27.23 2.44
CA GLU A 123 -22.99 -28.39 1.92
C GLU A 123 -22.27 -29.14 3.05
N THR A 124 -21.70 -28.43 4.03
CA THR A 124 -21.04 -29.06 5.18
C THR A 124 -22.03 -29.74 6.14
N SER A 125 -23.29 -29.31 6.16
CA SER A 125 -24.35 -29.90 6.99
C SER A 125 -25.01 -31.14 6.38
N LEU A 126 -24.78 -31.41 5.10
CA LEU A 126 -25.31 -32.57 4.36
C LEU A 126 -24.30 -33.72 4.25
N ALA A 127 -23.09 -33.50 4.68
CA ALA A 127 -22.04 -34.51 4.82
C ALA A 127 -21.96 -34.99 6.28
#